data_5810892c032e0fa97f251869d2f33e81
#
_entry.id   5810892c032e0fa97f251869d2f33e81
#
_cell.length_a   1.000
_cell.length_b   1.000
_cell.length_c   1.000
_cell.angle_alpha   90.00
_cell.angle_beta   90.00
_cell.angle_gamma   90.00
#
_symmetry.space_group_name_H-M   'P 1'
#
loop_
_entity.id
_entity.type
_entity.pdbx_description
1 polymer ?
#
loop_
_entity_poly.entity_id
_entity_poly.type
_entity_poly.pdbx_seq_one_letter_code
_entity_poly.pdbx_strand_id
1 'polypeptide(L)'
;MKWISSLAVHPGGDNVIVGSYDKKLCWFDTDLSTSPYRTLRSHQLAVRAVAFHPRLPLFASASDDTALHVYHGRVFADLLTNPLIVPVKVLRGHKVADHLGIMACAFHPTLPWVFTAGADGVVHLYTD
;
A
#
# COMPACT_ATOMS: atom_id res chain seq x y z
N MET A 1 8.38 -2.62 14.62
CA MET A 1 7.14 -2.04 14.06
C MET A 1 6.19 -1.72 15.19
N LYS A 2 5.59 -0.55 15.19
CA LYS A 2 4.60 -0.15 16.20
C LYS A 2 3.20 -0.64 15.81
N TRP A 3 2.18 0.12 16.09
CA TRP A 3 0.81 -0.31 15.83
C TRP A 3 0.56 -0.50 14.34
N ILE A 4 0.05 -1.66 14.00
CA ILE A 4 -0.35 -1.98 12.64
C ILE A 4 -1.70 -1.33 12.37
N SER A 5 -1.80 -0.58 11.29
CA SER A 5 -3.03 0.12 10.90
C SER A 5 -3.83 -0.64 9.84
N SER A 6 -3.14 -1.39 8.99
CA SER A 6 -3.78 -2.06 7.86
C SER A 6 -2.91 -3.17 7.33
N LEU A 7 -3.53 -4.18 6.75
CA LEU A 7 -2.82 -5.22 6.02
C LEU A 7 -3.61 -5.59 4.77
N ALA A 8 -2.91 -6.12 3.77
CA ALA A 8 -3.51 -6.66 2.56
C ALA A 8 -2.75 -7.90 2.10
N VAL A 9 -3.48 -8.89 1.63
CA VAL A 9 -2.91 -10.15 1.14
C VAL A 9 -2.81 -10.08 -0.38
N HIS A 10 -1.66 -10.48 -0.91
CA HIS A 10 -1.47 -10.62 -2.35
C HIS A 10 -2.48 -11.63 -2.91
N PRO A 11 -3.05 -11.41 -4.12
CA PRO A 11 -4.02 -12.35 -4.71
C PRO A 11 -3.53 -13.79 -4.81
N GLY A 12 -2.22 -14.02 -4.92
CA GLY A 12 -1.63 -15.36 -4.90
C GLY A 12 -1.60 -16.03 -3.53
N GLY A 13 -1.84 -15.29 -2.45
CA GLY A 13 -1.92 -15.82 -1.09
C GLY A 13 -0.61 -15.96 -0.33
N ASP A 14 0.53 -15.78 -0.99
CA ASP A 14 1.84 -16.07 -0.39
C ASP A 14 2.57 -14.83 0.13
N ASN A 15 2.01 -13.67 -0.05
CA ASN A 15 2.62 -12.41 0.36
C ASN A 15 1.60 -11.49 1.02
N VAL A 16 2.08 -10.73 2.00
CA VAL A 16 1.26 -9.78 2.76
C VAL A 16 2.00 -8.46 2.87
N ILE A 17 1.30 -7.35 2.65
CA ILE A 17 1.82 -6.03 2.99
C ILE A 17 1.12 -5.51 4.23
N VAL A 18 1.88 -4.79 5.06
CA VAL A 18 1.40 -4.27 6.34
C VAL A 18 1.80 -2.81 6.46
N GLY A 19 0.84 -1.96 6.74
CA GLY A 19 1.06 -0.55 7.04
C GLY A 19 1.06 -0.31 8.55
N SER A 20 1.85 0.65 9.01
CA SER A 20 2.04 0.90 10.42
C SER A 20 1.98 2.40 10.76
N TYR A 21 1.63 2.71 12.00
CA TYR A 21 1.65 4.07 12.52
C TYR A 21 3.06 4.66 12.64
N ASP A 22 4.10 3.83 12.59
CA ASP A 22 5.50 4.28 12.61
C ASP A 22 6.04 4.63 11.21
N LYS A 23 5.15 4.89 10.24
CA LYS A 23 5.46 5.36 8.88
C LYS A 23 6.02 4.28 7.96
N LYS A 24 6.00 3.02 8.37
CA LYS A 24 6.57 1.91 7.61
C LYS A 24 5.52 1.15 6.84
N LEU A 25 5.92 0.65 5.68
CA LEU A 25 5.21 -0.33 4.90
C LEU A 25 6.12 -1.56 4.78
N CYS A 26 5.65 -2.71 5.25
CA CYS A 26 6.45 -3.93 5.27
C CYS A 26 5.85 -4.99 4.36
N TRP A 27 6.72 -5.66 3.61
CA TRP A 27 6.35 -6.79 2.77
C TRP A 27 6.84 -8.08 3.43
N PHE A 28 5.92 -9.01 3.66
CA PHE A 28 6.22 -10.32 4.23
C PHE A 28 5.95 -11.43 3.23
N ASP A 29 6.80 -12.44 3.25
CA ASP A 29 6.52 -13.72 2.64
C ASP A 29 5.94 -14.63 3.72
N THR A 30 4.74 -15.17 3.50
CA THR A 30 4.01 -15.92 4.52
C THR A 30 4.64 -17.27 4.83
N ASP A 31 5.42 -17.82 3.91
CA ASP A 31 5.98 -19.17 4.05
C ASP A 31 7.41 -19.19 4.62
N LEU A 32 8.14 -18.09 4.49
CA LEU A 32 9.59 -18.11 4.73
C LEU A 32 10.03 -17.48 6.03
N SER A 33 9.28 -16.52 6.58
CA SER A 33 9.81 -15.78 7.73
C SER A 33 8.75 -14.97 8.46
N THR A 34 8.96 -14.78 9.76
CA THR A 34 8.24 -13.80 10.57
C THR A 34 8.86 -12.41 10.47
N SER A 35 10.03 -12.29 9.82
CA SER A 35 10.67 -11.01 9.54
C SER A 35 10.25 -10.50 8.16
N PRO A 36 10.11 -9.17 7.97
CA PRO A 36 9.73 -8.65 6.68
C PRO A 36 10.83 -8.91 5.64
N TYR A 37 10.42 -9.30 4.43
CA TYR A 37 11.30 -9.35 3.28
C TYR A 37 11.87 -7.96 2.97
N ARG A 38 11.02 -6.94 3.02
CA ARG A 38 11.41 -5.57 2.74
C ARG A 38 10.60 -4.59 3.58
N THR A 39 11.27 -3.55 4.05
CA THR A 39 10.64 -2.42 4.76
C THR A 39 10.79 -1.17 3.91
N LEU A 40 9.68 -0.51 3.62
CA LEU A 40 9.63 0.73 2.85
C LEU A 40 9.30 1.89 3.79
N ARG A 41 10.07 2.97 3.69
CA ARG A 41 9.90 4.17 4.51
C ARG A 41 9.61 5.38 3.62
N SER A 42 8.60 5.26 2.78
CA SER A 42 8.26 6.28 1.79
C SER A 42 7.37 7.39 2.34
N HIS A 43 6.67 7.13 3.44
CA HIS A 43 5.74 8.08 4.02
C HIS A 43 6.38 8.88 5.16
N GLN A 44 5.91 10.12 5.32
CA GLN A 44 6.39 11.04 6.37
C GLN A 44 5.54 10.98 7.63
N LEU A 45 4.36 10.40 7.56
CA LEU A 45 3.44 10.21 8.68
C LEU A 45 2.88 8.79 8.64
N ALA A 46 2.02 8.47 9.59
CA ALA A 46 1.45 7.14 9.74
C ALA A 46 0.83 6.62 8.44
N VAL A 47 1.08 5.37 8.12
CA VAL A 47 0.38 4.66 7.05
C VAL A 47 -0.98 4.23 7.59
N ARG A 48 -2.07 4.57 6.89
CA ARG A 48 -3.44 4.28 7.32
C ARG A 48 -4.08 3.13 6.58
N ALA A 49 -3.73 2.93 5.32
CA ALA A 49 -4.34 1.90 4.49
C ALA A 49 -3.35 1.36 3.49
N VAL A 50 -3.50 0.08 3.18
CA VAL A 50 -2.75 -0.59 2.12
C VAL A 50 -3.70 -1.44 1.29
N ALA A 51 -3.38 -1.65 0.02
CA ALA A 51 -4.20 -2.45 -0.88
C ALA A 51 -3.37 -3.09 -1.98
N PHE A 52 -3.73 -4.30 -2.38
CA PHE A 52 -3.25 -4.95 -3.59
C PHE A 52 -4.27 -4.83 -4.71
N HIS A 53 -3.79 -4.66 -5.94
CA HIS A 53 -4.65 -4.83 -7.12
C HIS A 53 -4.94 -6.34 -7.30
N PRO A 54 -6.21 -6.72 -7.57
CA PRO A 54 -6.56 -8.14 -7.66
C PRO A 54 -6.01 -8.84 -8.90
N ARG A 55 -5.60 -8.11 -9.93
CA ARG A 55 -5.11 -8.69 -11.19
C ARG A 55 -3.77 -8.16 -11.65
N LEU A 56 -3.52 -6.87 -11.48
CA LEU A 56 -2.28 -6.23 -11.93
C LEU A 56 -1.22 -6.28 -10.80
N PRO A 57 0.07 -6.26 -11.13
CA PRO A 57 1.14 -6.31 -10.14
C PRO A 57 1.34 -4.93 -9.48
N LEU A 58 0.28 -4.40 -8.89
CA LEU A 58 0.27 -3.09 -8.25
C LEU A 58 -0.17 -3.21 -6.79
N PHE A 59 0.43 -2.41 -5.94
CA PHE A 59 -0.08 -2.18 -4.59
C PHE A 59 0.09 -0.71 -4.20
N ALA A 60 -0.64 -0.30 -3.19
CA ALA A 60 -0.67 1.09 -2.78
C ALA A 60 -0.64 1.22 -1.26
N SER A 61 -0.08 2.33 -0.79
CA SER A 61 -0.13 2.73 0.61
C SER A 61 -0.63 4.16 0.74
N ALA A 62 -1.53 4.39 1.67
CA ALA A 62 -2.14 5.69 1.95
C ALA A 62 -1.77 6.16 3.35
N SER A 63 -1.53 7.45 3.52
CA SER A 63 -0.96 7.99 4.75
C SER A 63 -1.62 9.29 5.18
N ASP A 64 -1.40 9.63 6.46
CA ASP A 64 -1.76 10.93 7.02
C ASP A 64 -0.95 12.09 6.41
N ASP A 65 0.14 11.80 5.68
CA ASP A 65 0.90 12.81 4.93
C ASP A 65 0.17 13.27 3.65
N THR A 66 -1.06 12.84 3.43
CA THR A 66 -1.92 13.10 2.27
C THR A 66 -1.45 12.48 0.97
N ALA A 67 -0.43 11.66 0.99
CA ALA A 67 0.11 10.99 -0.18
C ALA A 67 -0.41 9.57 -0.30
N LEU A 68 -0.75 9.18 -1.52
CA LEU A 68 -0.94 7.79 -1.92
C LEU A 68 0.29 7.37 -2.73
N HIS A 69 1.02 6.39 -2.26
CA HIS A 69 2.14 5.82 -3.01
C HIS A 69 1.66 4.57 -3.73
N VAL A 70 1.93 4.49 -5.04
CA VAL A 70 1.62 3.33 -5.86
C VAL A 70 2.93 2.65 -6.24
N TYR A 71 2.97 1.33 -6.07
CA TYR A 71 4.15 0.52 -6.33
C TYR A 71 3.82 -0.57 -7.34
N HIS A 72 4.80 -0.93 -8.15
CA HIS A 72 4.79 -2.15 -8.92
C HIS A 72 5.41 -3.25 -8.04
N GLY A 73 4.62 -4.26 -7.71
CA GLY A 73 5.07 -5.37 -6.86
C GLY A 73 4.82 -6.70 -7.55
N ARG A 74 5.80 -7.17 -8.33
CA ARG A 74 5.68 -8.41 -9.06
C ARG A 74 6.20 -9.58 -8.25
N VAL A 75 5.33 -10.56 -8.01
CA VAL A 75 5.67 -11.82 -7.38
C VAL A 75 5.88 -12.89 -8.45
N PHE A 76 6.97 -13.63 -8.34
CA PHE A 76 7.29 -14.70 -9.27
C PHE A 76 6.83 -16.04 -8.72
N ALA A 77 6.38 -16.94 -9.62
CA ALA A 77 6.00 -18.29 -9.24
C ALA A 77 7.20 -19.14 -8.81
N ASP A 78 8.41 -18.76 -9.22
CA ASP A 78 9.65 -19.39 -8.81
C ASP A 78 9.97 -19.04 -7.35
N LEU A 79 10.07 -20.04 -6.49
CA LEU A 79 10.38 -19.86 -5.07
C LEU A 79 11.79 -19.30 -4.82
N LEU A 80 12.66 -19.34 -5.81
CA LEU A 80 14.04 -18.86 -5.70
C LEU A 80 14.16 -17.38 -6.08
N THR A 81 13.13 -16.80 -6.69
CA THR A 81 13.14 -15.41 -7.16
C THR A 81 12.37 -14.53 -6.20
N ASN A 82 13.04 -13.54 -5.63
CA ASN A 82 12.42 -12.58 -4.72
C ASN A 82 11.44 -11.67 -5.46
N PRO A 83 10.37 -11.18 -4.81
CA PRO A 83 9.48 -10.21 -5.41
C PRO A 83 10.21 -8.93 -5.83
N LEU A 84 9.83 -8.40 -6.99
CA LEU A 84 10.35 -7.13 -7.48
C LEU A 84 9.41 -6.00 -7.03
N ILE A 85 9.93 -5.06 -6.27
CA ILE A 85 9.17 -3.94 -5.73
C ILE A 85 9.78 -2.64 -6.24
N VAL A 86 9.00 -1.88 -7.01
CA VAL A 86 9.44 -0.62 -7.62
C VAL A 86 8.41 0.47 -7.36
N PRO A 87 8.81 1.62 -6.78
CA PRO A 87 7.91 2.77 -6.67
C PRO A 87 7.53 3.29 -8.05
N VAL A 88 6.26 3.58 -8.26
CA VAL A 88 5.74 4.03 -9.56
C VAL A 88 5.26 5.47 -9.50
N LYS A 89 4.37 5.79 -8.54
CA LYS A 89 3.74 7.12 -8.46
C LYS A 89 3.54 7.55 -7.02
N VAL A 90 3.55 8.87 -6.82
CA VAL A 90 3.08 9.52 -5.61
C VAL A 90 1.93 10.43 -6.02
N LEU A 91 0.74 10.18 -5.48
CA LEU A 91 -0.47 10.90 -5.82
C LEU A 91 -0.91 11.75 -4.63
N ARG A 92 -1.17 13.03 -4.88
CA ARG A 92 -1.56 13.99 -3.86
C ARG A 92 -2.79 14.75 -4.33
N GLY A 93 -3.90 14.59 -3.63
CA GLY A 93 -5.15 15.28 -3.96
C GLY A 93 -5.97 15.59 -2.73
N HIS A 94 -5.64 14.94 -1.61
CA HIS A 94 -6.33 15.14 -0.35
C HIS A 94 -5.67 16.24 0.49
N LYS A 95 -6.45 16.81 1.40
CA LYS A 95 -5.99 17.78 2.39
C LYS A 95 -6.02 17.17 3.77
N VAL A 96 -5.16 17.69 4.65
CA VAL A 96 -5.17 17.28 6.06
C VAL A 96 -6.42 17.82 6.74
N ALA A 97 -7.08 16.96 7.52
CA ALA A 97 -8.19 17.34 8.40
C ALA A 97 -8.00 16.62 9.74
N ASP A 98 -8.01 17.35 10.83
CA ASP A 98 -7.80 16.82 12.20
C ASP A 98 -6.53 15.96 12.31
N HIS A 99 -5.44 16.39 11.68
CA HIS A 99 -4.15 15.70 11.62
C HIS A 99 -4.19 14.36 10.85
N LEU A 100 -5.27 14.11 10.11
CA LEU A 100 -5.45 12.90 9.32
C LEU A 100 -5.44 13.24 7.83
N GLY A 101 -4.97 12.31 7.02
CA GLY A 101 -4.92 12.46 5.57
C GLY A 101 -5.84 11.48 4.87
N ILE A 102 -5.27 10.50 4.18
CA ILE A 102 -6.04 9.47 3.47
C ILE A 102 -6.33 8.32 4.43
N MET A 103 -7.60 7.96 4.57
CA MET A 103 -8.06 6.96 5.54
C MET A 103 -8.23 5.57 4.93
N ALA A 104 -8.47 5.49 3.62
CA ALA A 104 -8.69 4.22 2.94
C ALA A 104 -8.30 4.32 1.48
N CYS A 105 -7.91 3.19 0.90
CA CYS A 105 -7.69 3.08 -0.54
C CYS A 105 -8.13 1.71 -1.03
N ALA A 106 -8.54 1.64 -2.30
CA ALA A 106 -8.96 0.40 -2.94
C ALA A 106 -8.72 0.49 -4.44
N PHE A 107 -8.33 -0.63 -5.04
CA PHE A 107 -8.16 -0.70 -6.49
C PHE A 107 -9.45 -1.09 -7.20
N HIS A 108 -9.58 -0.65 -8.45
CA HIS A 108 -10.60 -1.16 -9.36
C HIS A 108 -10.35 -2.66 -9.62
N PRO A 109 -11.41 -3.49 -9.78
CA PRO A 109 -11.22 -4.94 -9.95
C PRO A 109 -10.40 -5.37 -11.16
N THR A 110 -10.40 -4.58 -12.23
CA THR A 110 -9.71 -4.95 -13.48
C THR A 110 -8.82 -3.86 -14.05
N LEU A 111 -9.15 -2.59 -13.87
CA LEU A 111 -8.42 -1.45 -14.44
C LEU A 111 -7.34 -0.95 -13.47
N PRO A 112 -6.29 -0.29 -13.97
CA PRO A 112 -5.22 0.25 -13.11
C PRO A 112 -5.67 1.55 -12.43
N TRP A 113 -6.85 1.56 -11.84
CA TRP A 113 -7.45 2.69 -11.16
C TRP A 113 -7.47 2.47 -9.66
N VAL A 114 -7.24 3.52 -8.90
CA VAL A 114 -7.27 3.48 -7.44
C VAL A 114 -8.20 4.56 -6.90
N PHE A 115 -8.98 4.16 -5.90
CA PHE A 115 -9.88 5.05 -5.18
C PHE A 115 -9.27 5.36 -3.81
N THR A 116 -9.42 6.59 -3.36
CA THR A 116 -8.99 7.00 -2.02
C THR A 116 -10.12 7.75 -1.31
N ALA A 117 -10.22 7.53 -0.01
CA ALA A 117 -11.15 8.25 0.86
C ALA A 117 -10.35 9.00 1.91
N GLY A 118 -10.56 10.29 2.02
CA GLY A 118 -9.81 11.15 2.91
C GLY A 118 -10.59 11.65 4.11
N ALA A 119 -9.86 12.06 5.14
CA ALA A 119 -10.42 12.72 6.30
C ALA A 119 -11.00 14.11 5.93
N ASP A 120 -10.64 14.64 4.77
CA ASP A 120 -11.20 15.87 4.21
C ASP A 120 -12.63 15.71 3.67
N GLY A 121 -13.23 14.53 3.79
CA GLY A 121 -14.57 14.25 3.31
C GLY A 121 -14.68 14.01 1.81
N VAL A 122 -13.56 13.78 1.13
CA VAL A 122 -13.51 13.65 -0.33
C VAL A 122 -13.08 12.24 -0.72
N VAL A 123 -13.70 11.71 -1.79
CA VAL A 123 -13.26 10.50 -2.46
C VAL A 123 -12.62 10.90 -3.79
N HIS A 124 -11.41 10.43 -4.03
CA HIS A 124 -10.71 10.63 -5.30
C HIS A 124 -10.64 9.32 -6.07
N LEU A 125 -10.77 9.42 -7.39
CA LEU A 125 -10.44 8.35 -8.33
C LEU A 125 -9.20 8.77 -9.12
N TYR A 126 -8.16 7.97 -9.06
CA TYR A 126 -6.97 8.17 -9.88
C TYR A 126 -6.98 7.15 -11.01
N THR A 127 -6.99 7.62 -12.22
CA THR A 127 -6.80 6.82 -13.44
C THR A 127 -5.35 6.99 -13.91
N ASP A 128 -4.89 6.14 -14.77
CA ASP A 128 -3.50 6.19 -15.25
C ASP A 128 -3.08 7.50 -15.95
#